data_acb5ca456c643cc97ebe87f136290020
#
_entry.id   acb5ca456c643cc97ebe87f136290020
#
_cell.length_a   1.000
_cell.length_b   1.000
_cell.length_c   1.000
_cell.angle_alpha   90.00
_cell.angle_beta   90.00
_cell.angle_gamma   90.00
#
_symmetry.space_group_name_H-M   'P 1'
#
loop_
_entity.id
_entity.type
_entity.pdbx_description
1 polymer ?
#
loop_
_entity_poly.entity_id
_entity_poly.type
_entity_poly.pdbx_seq_one_letter_code
_entity_poly.pdbx_strand_id
1 'polypeptide(L)'
;MALNPKFAGQKLAASTSLNTPHTLELFLDYVCPFSKKMFMTVYDSVFPVVKQKYPQKVQFIFRQQIQPWHPSSTLVHEAGAAVLQTHPDKFWEFSRALFDKQTDFFDTNTVHEPRNKTYERLAKLAGGVGLDEKKIYGLLEVSDKPDKDGNTNTGNGVTNDVKLMVKANRLTGVHVTPTVLFNGVVEGGISSSFTKDDWEQWLEKNVA
;
A
#
# COMPACT_ATOMS: atom_id res chain seq x y z
N MET A 1 1.11 9.08 13.33
CA MET A 1 1.33 10.27 12.44
C MET A 1 0.10 10.48 11.59
N ALA A 2 -0.37 11.71 11.42
CA ALA A 2 -1.54 11.99 10.61
C ALA A 2 -1.31 11.55 9.14
N LEU A 3 -2.39 11.11 8.47
CA LEU A 3 -2.34 10.80 7.05
C LEU A 3 -2.40 12.10 6.25
N ASN A 4 -1.45 12.28 5.32
CA ASN A 4 -1.49 13.40 4.39
C ASN A 4 -2.78 13.31 3.56
N PRO A 5 -3.59 14.39 3.44
CA PRO A 5 -4.83 14.38 2.67
C PRO A 5 -4.67 13.89 1.22
N LYS A 6 -3.52 14.14 0.62
CA LYS A 6 -3.17 13.63 -0.72
C LYS A 6 -3.24 12.09 -0.81
N PHE A 7 -3.05 11.39 0.29
CA PHE A 7 -3.05 9.93 0.38
C PHE A 7 -4.29 9.39 1.10
N ALA A 8 -5.40 10.14 1.08
CA ALA A 8 -6.63 9.74 1.78
C ALA A 8 -7.12 8.34 1.39
N GLY A 9 -6.88 7.89 0.15
CA GLY A 9 -7.20 6.53 -0.30
C GLY A 9 -6.48 5.41 0.44
N GLN A 10 -5.39 5.71 1.15
CA GLN A 10 -4.74 4.72 2.03
C GLN A 10 -5.59 4.36 3.25
N LYS A 11 -6.60 5.17 3.59
CA LYS A 11 -7.51 4.90 4.70
C LYS A 11 -8.62 3.93 4.27
N LEU A 12 -8.86 2.92 5.09
CA LEU A 12 -10.00 2.00 5.02
C LEU A 12 -10.79 2.12 6.31
N ALA A 13 -11.99 2.66 6.22
CA ALA A 13 -12.89 2.85 7.35
C ALA A 13 -14.30 2.41 7.00
N ALA A 14 -15.02 1.89 7.99
CA ALA A 14 -16.41 1.48 7.84
C ALA A 14 -17.39 2.68 7.87
N SER A 15 -16.93 3.83 8.35
CA SER A 15 -17.72 5.07 8.50
C SER A 15 -16.94 6.26 7.93
N THR A 16 -17.66 7.24 7.45
CA THR A 16 -17.13 8.57 7.04
C THR A 16 -16.90 9.50 8.23
N SER A 17 -17.17 9.07 9.46
CA SER A 17 -16.94 9.86 10.66
C SER A 17 -15.49 10.34 10.74
N LEU A 18 -15.30 11.62 11.03
CA LEU A 18 -13.98 12.21 11.28
C LEU A 18 -13.41 11.82 12.65
N ASN A 19 -14.26 11.35 13.56
CA ASN A 19 -13.92 11.02 14.93
C ASN A 19 -13.83 9.51 15.14
N THR A 20 -13.01 8.82 14.35
CA THR A 20 -12.68 7.41 14.60
C THR A 20 -11.58 7.36 15.66
N PRO A 21 -11.84 6.85 16.89
CA PRO A 21 -10.89 6.96 18.00
C PRO A 21 -9.62 6.14 17.82
N HIS A 22 -9.70 5.01 17.08
CA HIS A 22 -8.57 4.10 16.93
C HIS A 22 -8.10 3.98 15.50
N THR A 23 -6.79 3.96 15.33
CA THR A 23 -6.14 3.77 14.02
C THR A 23 -5.16 2.62 14.08
N LEU A 24 -5.30 1.67 13.16
CA LEU A 24 -4.33 0.61 12.87
C LEU A 24 -3.59 0.97 11.59
N GLU A 25 -2.30 1.26 11.70
CA GLU A 25 -1.44 1.55 10.55
C GLU A 25 -0.67 0.30 10.17
N LEU A 26 -0.87 -0.16 8.95
CA LEU A 26 -0.24 -1.37 8.40
C LEU A 26 0.88 -0.95 7.45
N PHE A 27 2.13 -1.10 7.87
CA PHE A 27 3.30 -0.83 7.04
C PHE A 27 3.62 -2.09 6.24
N LEU A 28 3.28 -2.07 4.96
CA LEU A 28 3.31 -3.22 4.08
C LEU A 28 4.13 -2.95 2.82
N ASP A 29 4.83 -4.00 2.36
CA ASP A 29 5.51 -4.03 1.06
C ASP A 29 4.78 -5.00 0.13
N TYR A 30 4.41 -4.55 -1.06
CA TYR A 30 3.67 -5.35 -2.03
C TYR A 30 4.38 -6.63 -2.47
N VAL A 31 5.71 -6.69 -2.37
CA VAL A 31 6.49 -7.90 -2.72
C VAL A 31 6.98 -8.69 -1.51
N CYS A 32 6.56 -8.31 -0.30
CA CYS A 32 6.81 -9.09 0.91
C CYS A 32 5.69 -10.14 1.11
N PRO A 33 6.01 -11.46 1.13
CA PRO A 33 5.00 -12.51 1.32
C PRO A 33 4.22 -12.40 2.64
N PHE A 34 4.90 -11.95 3.69
CA PHE A 34 4.27 -11.74 5.00
C PHE A 34 3.30 -10.55 5.00
N SER A 35 3.61 -9.50 4.22
CA SER A 35 2.69 -8.38 3.99
C SER A 35 1.43 -8.81 3.24
N LYS A 36 1.58 -9.68 2.21
CA LYS A 36 0.42 -10.28 1.52
C LYS A 36 -0.47 -11.01 2.52
N LYS A 37 0.09 -11.90 3.33
CA LYS A 37 -0.67 -12.67 4.31
C LYS A 37 -1.48 -11.77 5.23
N MET A 38 -0.84 -10.75 5.82
CA MET A 38 -1.52 -9.80 6.71
C MET A 38 -2.60 -9.00 5.97
N PHE A 39 -2.29 -8.45 4.80
CA PHE A 39 -3.24 -7.64 4.02
C PHE A 39 -4.49 -8.44 3.66
N MET A 40 -4.33 -9.67 3.14
CA MET A 40 -5.45 -10.52 2.74
C MET A 40 -6.34 -10.85 3.94
N THR A 41 -5.75 -11.21 5.09
CA THR A 41 -6.51 -11.46 6.31
C THR A 41 -7.28 -10.22 6.75
N VAL A 42 -6.63 -9.05 6.77
CA VAL A 42 -7.28 -7.79 7.19
C VAL A 42 -8.39 -7.40 6.21
N TYR A 43 -8.11 -7.36 4.92
CA TYR A 43 -9.05 -6.85 3.93
C TYR A 43 -10.23 -7.80 3.70
N ASP A 44 -9.94 -9.10 3.53
CA ASP A 44 -10.95 -10.09 3.15
C ASP A 44 -11.76 -10.61 4.36
N SER A 45 -11.18 -10.58 5.58
CA SER A 45 -11.81 -11.24 6.74
C SER A 45 -12.07 -10.30 7.92
N VAL A 46 -11.11 -9.45 8.28
CA VAL A 46 -11.20 -8.59 9.48
C VAL A 46 -12.05 -7.34 9.23
N PHE A 47 -11.86 -6.69 8.07
CA PHE A 47 -12.61 -5.47 7.77
C PHE A 47 -14.14 -5.69 7.68
N PRO A 48 -14.68 -6.80 7.16
CA PRO A 48 -16.09 -7.13 7.30
C PRO A 48 -16.59 -7.20 8.75
N VAL A 49 -15.78 -7.76 9.66
CA VAL A 49 -16.11 -7.77 11.11
C VAL A 49 -16.11 -6.36 11.68
N VAL A 50 -15.11 -5.53 11.32
CA VAL A 50 -15.04 -4.14 11.74
C VAL A 50 -16.26 -3.34 11.27
N LYS A 51 -16.70 -3.56 10.03
CA LYS A 51 -17.94 -2.93 9.52
C LYS A 51 -19.16 -3.28 10.35
N GLN A 52 -19.24 -4.50 10.86
CA GLN A 52 -20.39 -4.97 11.61
C GLN A 52 -20.33 -4.59 13.09
N LYS A 53 -19.18 -4.82 13.74
CA LYS A 53 -19.05 -4.70 15.20
C LYS A 53 -18.50 -3.33 15.66
N TYR A 54 -17.63 -2.69 14.84
CA TYR A 54 -16.87 -1.50 15.24
C TYR A 54 -16.90 -0.36 14.20
N PRO A 55 -18.06 -0.05 13.55
CA PRO A 55 -18.10 0.78 12.34
C PRO A 55 -17.58 2.20 12.51
N GLN A 56 -17.58 2.73 13.76
CA GLN A 56 -17.09 4.09 14.06
C GLN A 56 -15.90 4.10 15.03
N LYS A 57 -15.39 2.93 15.42
CA LYS A 57 -14.36 2.82 16.45
C LYS A 57 -12.96 2.67 15.89
N VAL A 58 -12.78 2.00 14.75
CA VAL A 58 -11.46 1.72 14.18
C VAL A 58 -11.40 1.96 12.68
N GLN A 59 -10.27 2.47 12.24
CA GLN A 59 -9.90 2.60 10.84
C GLN A 59 -8.54 1.97 10.59
N PHE A 60 -8.32 1.49 9.37
CA PHE A 60 -7.01 1.03 8.90
C PHE A 60 -6.37 2.06 8.00
N ILE A 61 -5.05 2.16 8.04
CA ILE A 61 -4.25 2.92 7.08
C ILE A 61 -3.19 2.00 6.51
N PHE A 62 -3.17 1.83 5.19
CA PHE A 62 -2.11 1.14 4.50
C PHE A 62 -0.93 2.10 4.30
N ARG A 63 0.17 1.92 5.01
CA ARG A 63 1.42 2.64 4.80
C ARG A 63 2.29 1.87 3.81
N GLN A 64 2.49 2.44 2.62
CA GLN A 64 3.37 1.86 1.61
C GLN A 64 4.83 1.89 2.10
N GLN A 65 5.39 0.72 2.46
CA GLN A 65 6.72 0.57 3.04
C GLN A 65 7.62 -0.20 2.07
N ILE A 66 8.47 0.52 1.35
CA ILE A 66 9.43 -0.07 0.41
C ILE A 66 10.56 -0.74 1.18
N GLN A 67 10.83 -2.02 0.86
CA GLN A 67 11.97 -2.75 1.38
C GLN A 67 13.09 -2.78 0.33
N PRO A 68 14.28 -2.26 0.64
CA PRO A 68 15.35 -2.11 -0.35
C PRO A 68 15.96 -3.44 -0.83
N TRP A 69 15.76 -4.52 -0.11
CA TRP A 69 16.17 -5.88 -0.50
C TRP A 69 15.19 -6.59 -1.43
N HIS A 70 14.08 -5.96 -1.78
CA HIS A 70 13.17 -6.39 -2.83
C HIS A 70 13.32 -5.44 -4.04
N PRO A 71 14.08 -5.77 -5.08
CA PRO A 71 14.42 -4.85 -6.17
C PRO A 71 13.21 -4.23 -6.88
N SER A 72 12.13 -4.97 -7.05
CA SER A 72 10.88 -4.52 -7.66
C SER A 72 9.99 -3.70 -6.73
N SER A 73 10.27 -3.65 -5.41
CA SER A 73 9.41 -3.01 -4.42
C SER A 73 9.08 -1.55 -4.78
N THR A 74 10.08 -0.76 -5.17
CA THR A 74 9.83 0.64 -5.57
C THR A 74 8.84 0.71 -6.74
N LEU A 75 8.98 -0.15 -7.76
CA LEU A 75 8.14 -0.10 -8.96
C LEU A 75 6.67 -0.42 -8.64
N VAL A 76 6.42 -1.43 -7.81
CA VAL A 76 5.05 -1.79 -7.42
C VAL A 76 4.42 -0.74 -6.50
N HIS A 77 5.23 -0.09 -5.66
CA HIS A 77 4.77 1.02 -4.82
C HIS A 77 4.48 2.29 -5.63
N GLU A 78 5.22 2.55 -6.70
CA GLU A 78 4.92 3.61 -7.65
C GLU A 78 3.54 3.39 -8.31
N ALA A 79 3.20 2.16 -8.67
CA ALA A 79 1.85 1.84 -9.19
C ALA A 79 0.76 2.13 -8.16
N GLY A 80 0.95 1.76 -6.89
CA GLY A 80 0.05 2.14 -5.80
C GLY A 80 -0.10 3.66 -5.66
N ALA A 81 1.00 4.42 -5.80
CA ALA A 81 0.97 5.88 -5.77
C ALA A 81 0.22 6.48 -6.99
N ALA A 82 0.36 5.88 -8.18
CA ALA A 82 -0.39 6.30 -9.36
C ALA A 82 -1.91 6.10 -9.19
N VAL A 83 -2.30 4.99 -8.57
CA VAL A 83 -3.71 4.73 -8.22
C VAL A 83 -4.21 5.75 -7.19
N LEU A 84 -3.45 6.03 -6.12
CA LEU A 84 -3.81 7.06 -5.14
C LEU A 84 -4.00 8.44 -5.77
N GLN A 85 -3.18 8.80 -6.76
CA GLN A 85 -3.26 10.09 -7.44
C GLN A 85 -4.50 10.20 -8.36
N THR A 86 -4.92 9.10 -8.96
CA THR A 86 -5.96 9.11 -10.00
C THR A 86 -7.31 8.62 -9.49
N HIS A 87 -7.33 7.60 -8.62
CA HIS A 87 -8.52 6.91 -8.14
C HIS A 87 -8.31 6.45 -6.68
N PRO A 88 -8.25 7.38 -5.72
CA PRO A 88 -7.94 7.07 -4.32
C PRO A 88 -8.95 6.08 -3.68
N ASP A 89 -10.20 6.11 -4.12
CA ASP A 89 -11.27 5.20 -3.71
C ASP A 89 -11.03 3.73 -4.13
N LYS A 90 -10.20 3.52 -5.16
CA LYS A 90 -9.86 2.18 -5.69
C LYS A 90 -8.54 1.63 -5.13
N PHE A 91 -7.86 2.35 -4.25
CA PHE A 91 -6.53 1.97 -3.78
C PHE A 91 -6.49 0.59 -3.09
N TRP A 92 -7.45 0.30 -2.22
CA TRP A 92 -7.50 -0.99 -1.52
C TRP A 92 -7.87 -2.15 -2.44
N GLU A 93 -8.79 -1.93 -3.38
CA GLU A 93 -9.15 -2.91 -4.41
C GLU A 93 -7.96 -3.23 -5.33
N PHE A 94 -7.26 -2.20 -5.80
CA PHE A 94 -6.02 -2.36 -6.56
C PHE A 94 -4.94 -3.08 -5.74
N SER A 95 -4.75 -2.69 -4.48
CA SER A 95 -3.80 -3.34 -3.59
C SER A 95 -4.11 -4.82 -3.39
N ARG A 96 -5.40 -5.18 -3.29
CA ARG A 96 -5.87 -6.57 -3.21
C ARG A 96 -5.45 -7.36 -4.46
N ALA A 97 -5.69 -6.80 -5.65
CA ALA A 97 -5.32 -7.42 -6.91
C ALA A 97 -3.80 -7.56 -7.07
N LEU A 98 -3.04 -6.54 -6.66
CA LEU A 98 -1.58 -6.56 -6.71
C LEU A 98 -0.99 -7.61 -5.75
N PHE A 99 -1.48 -7.72 -4.53
CA PHE A 99 -1.07 -8.79 -3.63
C PHE A 99 -1.45 -10.18 -4.15
N ASP A 100 -2.60 -10.33 -4.82
CA ASP A 100 -2.97 -11.61 -5.44
C ASP A 100 -1.93 -12.04 -6.48
N LYS A 101 -1.47 -11.10 -7.31
CA LYS A 101 -0.46 -11.28 -8.35
C LYS A 101 0.98 -11.01 -7.90
N GLN A 102 1.23 -10.94 -6.61
CA GLN A 102 2.52 -10.55 -6.02
C GLN A 102 3.71 -11.29 -6.62
N THR A 103 3.58 -12.61 -6.83
CA THR A 103 4.65 -13.46 -7.35
C THR A 103 5.11 -13.06 -8.74
N ASP A 104 4.24 -12.42 -9.55
CA ASP A 104 4.57 -11.95 -10.88
C ASP A 104 5.64 -10.84 -10.85
N PHE A 105 5.86 -10.24 -9.69
CA PHE A 105 6.82 -9.15 -9.45
C PHE A 105 8.00 -9.57 -8.57
N PHE A 106 8.20 -10.85 -8.31
CA PHE A 106 9.38 -11.38 -7.61
C PHE A 106 10.61 -11.40 -8.53
N ASP A 107 11.79 -11.51 -7.94
CA ASP A 107 13.09 -11.45 -8.62
C ASP A 107 13.16 -12.35 -9.85
N THR A 108 12.74 -13.61 -9.71
CA THR A 108 12.79 -14.59 -10.81
C THR A 108 11.94 -14.20 -12.02
N ASN A 109 10.89 -13.39 -11.80
CA ASN A 109 9.96 -12.96 -12.84
C ASN A 109 10.29 -11.57 -13.40
N THR A 110 11.21 -10.82 -12.77
CA THR A 110 11.54 -9.45 -13.14
C THR A 110 13.02 -9.27 -13.52
N VAL A 111 13.90 -10.23 -13.23
CA VAL A 111 15.36 -10.11 -13.41
C VAL A 111 15.79 -9.75 -14.83
N HIS A 112 15.03 -10.14 -15.85
CA HIS A 112 15.31 -9.83 -17.27
C HIS A 112 14.32 -8.81 -17.86
N GLU A 113 13.48 -8.19 -17.01
CA GLU A 113 12.43 -7.29 -17.47
C GLU A 113 12.89 -5.83 -17.41
N PRO A 114 12.84 -5.06 -18.51
CA PRO A 114 13.07 -3.63 -18.48
C PRO A 114 12.05 -2.92 -17.60
N ARG A 115 12.48 -1.85 -16.91
CA ARG A 115 11.65 -1.08 -15.95
C ARG A 115 10.28 -0.70 -16.51
N ASN A 116 10.22 -0.11 -17.71
CA ASN A 116 8.96 0.30 -18.33
C ASN A 116 8.06 -0.90 -18.66
N LYS A 117 8.63 -2.08 -18.90
CA LYS A 117 7.84 -3.30 -19.10
C LYS A 117 7.12 -3.75 -17.83
N THR A 118 7.78 -3.64 -16.69
CA THR A 118 7.14 -3.84 -15.39
C THR A 118 5.97 -2.87 -15.19
N TYR A 119 6.15 -1.60 -15.57
CA TYR A 119 5.07 -0.60 -15.48
C TYR A 119 3.89 -0.87 -16.42
N GLU A 120 4.11 -1.38 -17.63
CA GLU A 120 3.04 -1.84 -18.52
C GLU A 120 2.18 -2.91 -17.85
N ARG A 121 2.83 -3.90 -17.20
CA ARG A 121 2.14 -4.99 -16.51
C ARG A 121 1.35 -4.47 -15.30
N LEU A 122 1.90 -3.53 -14.53
CA LEU A 122 1.22 -2.90 -13.41
C LEU A 122 0.03 -2.05 -13.86
N ALA A 123 0.16 -1.30 -14.95
CA ALA A 123 -0.93 -0.55 -15.54
C ALA A 123 -2.04 -1.47 -16.06
N LYS A 124 -1.68 -2.57 -16.71
CA LYS A 124 -2.63 -3.61 -17.14
C LYS A 124 -3.37 -4.24 -15.95
N LEU A 125 -2.67 -4.49 -14.84
CA LEU A 125 -3.30 -4.96 -13.61
C LEU A 125 -4.34 -3.94 -13.08
N ALA A 126 -4.01 -2.66 -13.12
CA ALA A 126 -4.94 -1.58 -12.77
C ALA A 126 -6.15 -1.56 -13.70
N GLY A 127 -5.96 -1.76 -15.02
CA GLY A 127 -7.05 -1.94 -15.98
C GLY A 127 -7.97 -3.10 -15.62
N GLY A 128 -7.42 -4.19 -15.09
CA GLY A 128 -8.17 -5.36 -14.63
C GLY A 128 -9.13 -5.09 -13.45
N VAL A 129 -8.92 -4.02 -12.69
CA VAL A 129 -9.82 -3.54 -11.63
C VAL A 129 -10.61 -2.29 -12.04
N GLY A 130 -10.72 -2.06 -13.34
CA GLY A 130 -11.56 -1.00 -13.90
C GLY A 130 -10.94 0.40 -13.91
N LEU A 131 -9.62 0.52 -13.78
CA LEU A 131 -8.92 1.80 -13.88
C LEU A 131 -8.45 2.08 -15.31
N ASP A 132 -8.19 3.33 -15.63
CA ASP A 132 -7.64 3.73 -16.93
C ASP A 132 -6.17 3.33 -17.02
N GLU A 133 -5.90 2.23 -17.74
CA GLU A 133 -4.57 1.67 -17.95
C GLU A 133 -3.60 2.70 -18.56
N LYS A 134 -4.06 3.48 -19.55
CA LYS A 134 -3.21 4.46 -20.24
C LYS A 134 -2.83 5.61 -19.29
N LYS A 135 -3.76 6.06 -18.47
CA LYS A 135 -3.53 7.12 -17.49
C LYS A 135 -2.56 6.66 -16.41
N ILE A 136 -2.72 5.42 -15.92
CA ILE A 136 -1.79 4.83 -14.94
C ILE A 136 -0.40 4.68 -15.56
N TYR A 137 -0.29 4.09 -16.77
CA TYR A 137 0.99 3.93 -17.43
C TYR A 137 1.70 5.28 -17.66
N GLY A 138 1.00 6.30 -18.13
CA GLY A 138 1.56 7.64 -18.37
C GLY A 138 2.12 8.32 -17.11
N LEU A 139 1.68 7.91 -15.91
CA LEU A 139 2.29 8.36 -14.64
C LEU A 139 3.53 7.55 -14.25
N LEU A 140 3.65 6.31 -14.76
CA LEU A 140 4.70 5.36 -14.37
C LEU A 140 5.88 5.36 -15.33
N GLU A 141 5.62 5.63 -16.62
CA GLU A 141 6.63 5.58 -17.66
C GLU A 141 7.83 6.49 -17.34
N VAL A 142 9.03 5.96 -17.53
CA VAL A 142 10.29 6.71 -17.42
C VAL A 142 10.81 6.98 -18.81
N SER A 143 11.09 8.26 -19.10
CA SER A 143 11.69 8.68 -20.37
C SER A 143 13.12 8.11 -20.54
N ASP A 144 13.45 7.69 -21.72
CA ASP A 144 14.81 7.31 -22.16
C ASP A 144 15.66 8.53 -22.59
N LYS A 145 15.07 9.73 -22.50
CA LYS A 145 15.73 11.01 -22.89
C LYS A 145 15.84 11.93 -21.67
N PRO A 146 16.89 12.75 -21.61
CA PRO A 146 16.99 13.83 -20.64
C PRO A 146 15.77 14.76 -20.71
N ASP A 147 15.44 15.39 -19.59
CA ASP A 147 14.46 16.47 -19.58
C ASP A 147 14.95 17.73 -20.29
N LYS A 148 14.09 18.76 -20.37
CA LYS A 148 14.41 20.05 -21.02
C LYS A 148 15.65 20.78 -20.41
N ASP A 149 16.00 20.44 -19.16
CA ASP A 149 17.12 21.05 -18.43
C ASP A 149 18.36 20.12 -18.46
N GLY A 150 18.32 19.02 -19.23
CA GLY A 150 19.41 18.07 -19.39
C GLY A 150 19.55 17.03 -18.28
N ASN A 151 18.59 16.95 -17.34
CA ASN A 151 18.64 15.98 -16.25
C ASN A 151 18.26 14.58 -16.75
N THR A 152 19.03 13.59 -16.30
CA THR A 152 18.88 12.17 -16.70
C THR A 152 18.27 11.28 -15.62
N ASN A 153 18.02 11.82 -14.42
CA ASN A 153 17.44 11.07 -13.28
C ASN A 153 16.19 11.77 -12.73
N THR A 154 15.21 11.95 -13.57
CA THR A 154 13.98 12.71 -13.27
C THR A 154 12.89 11.87 -12.58
N GLY A 155 12.99 10.54 -12.64
CA GLY A 155 11.96 9.63 -12.16
C GLY A 155 10.73 9.61 -13.08
N ASN A 156 9.55 9.48 -12.49
CA ASN A 156 8.26 9.45 -13.18
C ASN A 156 7.22 10.36 -12.49
N GLY A 157 5.98 10.36 -12.95
CA GLY A 157 4.93 11.24 -12.44
C GLY A 157 4.56 11.07 -10.96
N VAL A 158 4.97 9.98 -10.32
CA VAL A 158 4.66 9.69 -8.91
C VAL A 158 5.88 9.70 -8.00
N THR A 159 7.07 9.95 -8.53
CA THR A 159 8.32 9.91 -7.74
C THR A 159 8.26 10.79 -6.49
N ASN A 160 7.69 11.99 -6.59
CA ASN A 160 7.59 12.90 -5.44
C ASN A 160 6.62 12.38 -4.37
N ASP A 161 5.57 11.66 -4.75
CA ASP A 161 4.63 11.05 -3.82
C ASP A 161 5.28 9.90 -3.05
N VAL A 162 6.01 9.04 -3.76
CA VAL A 162 6.80 7.97 -3.15
C VAL A 162 7.86 8.54 -2.20
N LYS A 163 8.56 9.63 -2.57
CA LYS A 163 9.50 10.31 -1.66
C LYS A 163 8.83 10.77 -0.37
N LEU A 164 7.61 11.33 -0.44
CA LEU A 164 6.86 11.76 0.75
C LEU A 164 6.50 10.57 1.65
N MET A 165 6.04 9.46 1.07
CA MET A 165 5.71 8.23 1.81
C MET A 165 6.95 7.65 2.49
N VAL A 166 8.06 7.51 1.75
CA VAL A 166 9.33 7.02 2.28
C VAL A 166 9.85 7.92 3.42
N LYS A 167 9.76 9.24 3.25
CA LYS A 167 10.15 10.19 4.30
C LYS A 167 9.31 10.00 5.57
N ALA A 168 7.99 9.90 5.43
CA ALA A 168 7.09 9.68 6.57
C ALA A 168 7.43 8.39 7.30
N ASN A 169 7.60 7.28 6.58
CA ASN A 169 7.91 5.98 7.16
C ASN A 169 9.27 5.97 7.89
N ARG A 170 10.29 6.60 7.30
CA ARG A 170 11.62 6.74 7.94
C ARG A 170 11.55 7.55 9.23
N LEU A 171 10.78 8.64 9.26
CA LEU A 171 10.58 9.46 10.47
C LEU A 171 9.79 8.71 11.56
N THR A 172 8.98 7.71 11.18
CA THR A 172 8.28 6.83 12.13
C THR A 172 9.19 5.72 12.67
N GLY A 173 10.36 5.50 12.04
CA GLY A 173 11.34 4.49 12.46
C GLY A 173 10.98 3.06 12.07
N VAL A 174 9.99 2.87 11.17
CA VAL A 174 9.63 1.54 10.68
C VAL A 174 10.62 1.09 9.60
N HIS A 175 11.21 -0.10 9.79
CA HIS A 175 12.25 -0.65 8.90
C HIS A 175 11.99 -2.07 8.40
N VAL A 176 10.94 -2.75 8.91
CA VAL A 176 10.55 -4.10 8.46
C VAL A 176 9.08 -4.16 8.10
N THR A 177 8.72 -5.15 7.26
CA THR A 177 7.33 -5.40 6.85
C THR A 177 6.94 -6.86 7.09
N PRO A 178 5.69 -7.10 7.52
CA PRO A 178 4.73 -6.10 7.97
C PRO A 178 5.08 -5.57 9.37
N THR A 179 4.80 -4.28 9.60
CA THR A 179 4.79 -3.68 10.93
C THR A 179 3.42 -3.05 11.17
N VAL A 180 2.87 -3.21 12.36
CA VAL A 180 1.59 -2.63 12.75
C VAL A 180 1.80 -1.57 13.83
N LEU A 181 1.18 -0.40 13.64
CA LEU A 181 1.05 0.60 14.70
C LEU A 181 -0.41 0.70 15.13
N PHE A 182 -0.64 0.73 16.43
CA PHE A 182 -1.94 1.05 17.01
C PHE A 182 -1.87 2.43 17.68
N ASN A 183 -2.69 3.35 17.20
CA ASN A 183 -2.71 4.75 17.68
C ASN A 183 -1.32 5.42 17.67
N GLY A 184 -0.50 5.09 16.67
CA GLY A 184 0.84 5.67 16.51
C GLY A 184 1.96 4.96 17.28
N VAL A 185 1.67 3.90 18.04
CA VAL A 185 2.64 3.10 18.78
C VAL A 185 2.78 1.73 18.14
N VAL A 186 4.01 1.21 18.01
CA VAL A 186 4.25 -0.12 17.44
C VAL A 186 3.55 -1.19 18.27
N GLU A 187 2.68 -1.96 17.64
CA GLU A 187 1.96 -3.08 18.25
C GLU A 187 2.68 -4.40 17.89
N GLY A 188 3.65 -4.76 18.72
CA GLY A 188 4.49 -5.95 18.51
C GLY A 188 3.77 -7.28 18.74
N GLY A 189 2.57 -7.27 19.32
CA GLY A 189 1.77 -8.46 19.52
C GLY A 189 1.09 -8.95 18.24
N ILE A 190 0.86 -8.07 17.27
CA ILE A 190 0.24 -8.43 16.00
C ILE A 190 1.28 -8.89 15.00
N SER A 191 1.16 -10.13 14.52
CA SER A 191 2.04 -10.69 13.50
C SER A 191 1.29 -11.02 12.21
N SER A 192 2.05 -11.29 11.13
CA SER A 192 1.48 -11.76 9.86
C SER A 192 0.81 -13.14 9.95
N SER A 193 1.00 -13.87 11.04
CA SER A 193 0.36 -15.16 11.28
C SER A 193 -1.04 -15.03 11.92
N PHE A 194 -1.42 -13.84 12.38
CA PHE A 194 -2.75 -13.63 12.95
C PHE A 194 -3.83 -14.13 12.01
N THR A 195 -4.66 -15.02 12.54
CA THR A 195 -5.89 -15.47 11.90
C THR A 195 -6.99 -14.42 12.10
N LYS A 196 -8.15 -14.62 11.46
CA LYS A 196 -9.33 -13.81 11.72
C LYS A 196 -9.69 -13.81 13.22
N ASP A 197 -9.63 -14.98 13.87
CA ASP A 197 -10.02 -15.13 15.28
C ASP A 197 -9.03 -14.39 16.21
N ASP A 198 -7.73 -14.44 15.92
CA ASP A 198 -6.72 -13.67 16.66
C ASP A 198 -6.97 -12.16 16.55
N TRP A 199 -7.32 -11.68 15.35
CA TRP A 199 -7.70 -10.29 15.14
C TRP A 199 -8.99 -9.91 15.88
N GLU A 200 -10.02 -10.76 15.87
CA GLU A 200 -11.27 -10.49 16.60
C GLU A 200 -11.03 -10.40 18.11
N GLN A 201 -10.27 -11.32 18.68
CA GLN A 201 -9.88 -11.27 20.10
C GLN A 201 -9.08 -10.02 20.44
N TRP A 202 -8.13 -9.65 19.57
CA TRP A 202 -7.35 -8.43 19.75
C TRP A 202 -8.24 -7.17 19.71
N LEU A 203 -9.14 -7.09 18.73
CA LEU A 203 -10.08 -5.96 18.59
C LEU A 203 -11.02 -5.87 19.80
N GLU A 204 -11.55 -6.96 20.26
CA GLU A 204 -12.44 -7.01 21.46
C GLU A 204 -11.73 -6.46 22.68
N LYS A 205 -10.47 -6.82 22.88
CA LYS A 205 -9.67 -6.37 24.03
C LYS A 205 -9.27 -4.89 23.95
N ASN A 206 -9.01 -4.34 22.76
CA ASN A 206 -8.35 -3.04 22.62
C ASN A 206 -9.23 -1.94 22.01
N VAL A 207 -10.37 -2.28 21.40
CA VAL A 207 -11.24 -1.34 20.66
C VAL A 207 -12.66 -1.31 21.22
N ALA A 208 -13.09 -2.33 21.95
CA ALA A 208 -14.45 -2.48 22.46
C ALA A 208 -14.89 -1.36 23.43
#